data_44a08e4f7c2bd8a1e5a54434a6089498
#
_entry.id   44a08e4f7c2bd8a1e5a54434a6089498
#
_cell.length_a   1.000
_cell.length_b   1.000
_cell.length_c   1.000
_cell.angle_alpha   90.00
_cell.angle_beta   90.00
_cell.angle_gamma   90.00
#
_symmetry.space_group_name_H-M   'P 1'
#
loop_
_entity.id
_entity.type
_entity.pdbx_description
1 polymer ?
#
loop_
_entity_poly.entity_id
_entity_poly.type
_entity_poly.pdbx_seq_one_letter_code
_entity_poly.pdbx_strand_id
1 'polypeptide(L)'
;MLKRNELTPKEMNRYHRLTVGLGMEPSLDDISGIQQMKEQTAKYIAQSNIIDTTARHLKAALFYFELKQDIKYVGGYYQCLGYIRCQLPMGSASLKHLANELVDTEAGFSVNGGPKFTPDNRITSGIRKAGIFLQEIHFKVRSLQEAVNATLVNREEDGFSINGCPFNMNFIRVQQGLNQLFETTTIR
;
A
#
# COMPACT_ATOMS: atom_id res chain seq x y z
N MET A 1 13.47 16.69 -14.23
CA MET A 1 13.17 16.85 -12.78
C MET A 1 11.99 17.80 -12.66
N LEU A 2 10.80 17.34 -12.28
CA LEU A 2 9.62 18.20 -12.12
C LEU A 2 9.85 19.13 -10.92
N LYS A 3 9.60 20.42 -11.13
CA LYS A 3 9.66 21.40 -10.04
C LYS A 3 8.47 21.16 -9.10
N ARG A 4 8.69 21.25 -7.77
CA ARG A 4 7.68 21.01 -6.73
C ARG A 4 6.37 21.80 -6.93
N ASN A 5 6.46 22.95 -7.60
CA ASN A 5 5.31 23.84 -7.89
C ASN A 5 4.43 23.35 -9.06
N GLU A 6 4.82 22.28 -9.76
CA GLU A 6 4.10 21.72 -10.89
C GLU A 6 3.30 20.47 -10.51
N LEU A 7 3.44 19.99 -9.25
CA LEU A 7 2.74 18.81 -8.77
C LEU A 7 1.36 19.17 -8.20
N THR A 8 0.38 18.38 -8.55
CA THR A 8 -0.94 18.45 -7.92
C THR A 8 -0.85 18.05 -6.44
N PRO A 9 -1.78 18.47 -5.57
CA PRO A 9 -1.80 18.04 -4.16
C PRO A 9 -1.71 16.51 -3.98
N LYS A 10 -2.29 15.75 -4.92
CA LYS A 10 -2.27 14.28 -4.92
C LYS A 10 -0.88 13.72 -5.29
N GLU A 11 -0.17 14.39 -6.17
CA GLU A 11 1.20 14.02 -6.57
C GLU A 11 2.21 14.45 -5.51
N MET A 12 1.97 15.57 -4.83
CA MET A 12 2.82 16.02 -3.71
C MET A 12 2.88 15.00 -2.58
N ASN A 13 1.78 14.29 -2.31
CA ASN A 13 1.76 13.21 -1.29
C ASN A 13 2.58 11.97 -1.70
N ARG A 14 2.96 11.84 -2.98
CA ARG A 14 3.81 10.76 -3.49
C ARG A 14 5.28 11.14 -3.63
N TYR A 15 5.60 12.43 -3.51
CA TYR A 15 6.95 12.94 -3.67
C TYR A 15 7.50 13.41 -2.33
N HIS A 16 8.41 12.62 -1.76
CA HIS A 16 9.10 12.97 -0.51
C HIS A 16 10.53 13.41 -0.84
N ARG A 17 10.81 14.71 -0.66
CA ARG A 17 12.17 15.25 -0.71
C ARG A 17 12.70 15.44 0.69
N LEU A 18 13.73 14.70 1.04
CA LEU A 18 14.47 14.88 2.28
C LEU A 18 15.53 15.96 2.04
N THR A 19 15.35 17.11 2.67
CA THR A 19 16.30 18.22 2.57
C THR A 19 16.67 18.68 3.96
N VAL A 20 17.94 18.51 4.32
CA VAL A 20 18.49 19.03 5.56
C VAL A 20 18.99 20.47 5.30
N GLY A 21 18.45 21.44 6.04
CA GLY A 21 18.93 22.81 6.00
C GLY A 21 20.25 22.92 6.75
N LEU A 22 21.34 23.19 6.03
CA LEU A 22 22.68 23.29 6.63
C LEU A 22 23.03 24.71 7.13
N GLY A 23 22.12 25.69 6.94
CA GLY A 23 22.32 27.08 7.34
C GLY A 23 23.29 27.86 6.44
N MET A 24 24.38 27.23 6.03
CA MET A 24 25.33 27.74 5.03
C MET A 24 25.70 26.60 4.07
N GLU A 25 25.89 26.91 2.79
CA GLU A 25 26.46 25.95 1.85
C GLU A 25 27.96 25.81 2.17
N PRO A 26 28.42 24.61 2.61
CA PRO A 26 29.82 24.39 2.82
C PRO A 26 30.57 24.43 1.49
N SER A 27 31.79 24.95 1.48
CA SER A 27 32.67 24.79 0.32
C SER A 27 32.92 23.30 0.06
N LEU A 28 33.03 22.91 -1.20
CA LEU A 28 33.30 21.53 -1.58
C LEU A 28 34.59 20.97 -0.97
N ASP A 29 35.52 21.86 -0.59
CA ASP A 29 36.83 21.53 -0.03
C ASP A 29 36.84 21.60 1.52
N ASP A 30 35.73 21.96 2.15
CA ASP A 30 35.66 22.13 3.61
C ASP A 30 35.39 20.81 4.32
N ILE A 31 36.47 20.10 4.66
CA ILE A 31 36.42 18.86 5.44
C ILE A 31 35.97 19.13 6.89
N SER A 32 36.21 20.34 7.41
CA SER A 32 35.88 20.70 8.80
C SER A 32 34.36 20.73 9.06
N GLY A 33 33.57 21.03 8.02
CA GLY A 33 32.11 21.04 8.09
C GLY A 33 31.45 19.65 8.11
N ILE A 34 32.17 18.58 7.77
CA ILE A 34 31.56 17.23 7.64
C ILE A 34 30.94 16.76 8.95
N GLN A 35 31.61 16.99 10.09
CA GLN A 35 31.10 16.54 11.38
C GLN A 35 29.79 17.29 11.73
N GLN A 36 29.75 18.59 11.51
CA GLN A 36 28.56 19.41 11.72
C GLN A 36 27.42 18.97 10.81
N MET A 37 27.67 18.67 9.54
CA MET A 37 26.66 18.14 8.60
C MET A 37 26.10 16.81 9.09
N LYS A 38 26.93 15.89 9.58
CA LYS A 38 26.50 14.60 10.15
C LYS A 38 25.59 14.82 11.37
N GLU A 39 25.94 15.71 12.26
CA GLU A 39 25.16 16.02 13.47
C GLU A 39 23.80 16.66 13.12
N GLN A 40 23.79 17.62 12.19
CA GLN A 40 22.56 18.25 11.73
C GLN A 40 21.65 17.24 11.01
N THR A 41 22.23 16.36 10.17
CA THR A 41 21.48 15.30 9.50
C THR A 41 20.90 14.30 10.51
N ALA A 42 21.69 13.86 11.49
CA ALA A 42 21.22 12.97 12.55
C ALA A 42 20.08 13.61 13.37
N LYS A 43 20.21 14.89 13.71
CA LYS A 43 19.18 15.65 14.42
C LYS A 43 17.89 15.78 13.57
N TYR A 44 18.03 16.10 12.29
CA TYR A 44 16.89 16.17 11.38
C TYR A 44 16.16 14.84 11.26
N ILE A 45 16.90 13.73 11.12
CA ILE A 45 16.33 12.38 11.07
C ILE A 45 15.58 12.05 12.36
N ALA A 46 16.19 12.34 13.52
CA ALA A 46 15.58 12.05 14.82
C ALA A 46 14.34 12.90 15.14
N GLN A 47 14.23 14.09 14.58
CA GLN A 47 13.13 15.02 14.83
C GLN A 47 12.03 14.99 13.76
N SER A 48 12.29 14.36 12.61
CA SER A 48 11.38 14.35 11.47
C SER A 48 10.60 13.06 11.41
N ASN A 49 9.28 13.15 11.39
CA ASN A 49 8.39 12.01 11.11
C ASN A 49 8.37 11.61 9.61
N ILE A 50 9.08 12.36 8.76
CA ILE A 50 9.02 12.16 7.30
C ILE A 50 9.61 10.81 6.90
N ILE A 51 10.63 10.32 7.61
CA ILE A 51 11.24 9.01 7.35
C ILE A 51 10.27 7.90 7.70
N ASP A 52 9.64 7.97 8.88
CA ASP A 52 8.64 6.98 9.31
C ASP A 52 7.43 6.99 8.37
N THR A 53 6.94 8.17 8.04
CA THR A 53 5.84 8.33 7.08
C THR A 53 6.21 7.74 5.72
N THR A 54 7.40 8.03 5.21
CA THR A 54 7.88 7.48 3.93
C THR A 54 8.02 5.95 3.99
N ALA A 55 8.57 5.43 5.09
CA ALA A 55 8.69 3.98 5.28
C ALA A 55 7.32 3.28 5.30
N ARG A 56 6.32 3.88 5.97
CA ARG A 56 4.93 3.38 5.98
C ARG A 56 4.30 3.41 4.58
N HIS A 57 4.51 4.48 3.80
CA HIS A 57 4.08 4.54 2.40
C HIS A 57 4.72 3.46 1.54
N LEU A 58 6.03 3.28 1.64
CA LEU A 58 6.76 2.24 0.91
C LEU A 58 6.29 0.84 1.31
N LYS A 59 6.04 0.61 2.60
CA LYS A 59 5.48 -0.65 3.10
C LYS A 59 4.10 -0.92 2.51
N ALA A 60 3.19 0.06 2.51
CA ALA A 60 1.87 -0.08 1.91
C ALA A 60 1.94 -0.33 0.40
N ALA A 61 2.88 0.30 -0.31
CA ALA A 61 3.10 0.11 -1.74
C ALA A 61 3.58 -1.31 -2.12
N LEU A 62 4.04 -2.12 -1.16
CA LEU A 62 4.36 -3.53 -1.40
C LEU A 62 3.11 -4.40 -1.61
N PHE A 63 1.94 -3.92 -1.24
CA PHE A 63 0.70 -4.68 -1.34
C PHE A 63 -0.14 -4.22 -2.52
N TYR A 64 -0.93 -5.15 -3.08
CA TYR A 64 -1.88 -4.89 -4.15
C TYR A 64 -3.11 -5.79 -4.00
N PHE A 65 -4.22 -5.37 -4.63
CA PHE A 65 -5.47 -6.12 -4.62
C PHE A 65 -5.60 -6.99 -5.88
N GLU A 66 -6.11 -8.22 -5.70
CA GLU A 66 -6.45 -9.16 -6.76
C GLU A 66 -7.82 -9.79 -6.48
N LEU A 67 -8.71 -9.81 -7.45
CA LEU A 67 -9.99 -10.52 -7.34
C LEU A 67 -9.76 -12.03 -7.27
N LYS A 68 -10.43 -12.69 -6.31
CA LYS A 68 -10.43 -14.15 -6.16
C LYS A 68 -11.37 -14.83 -7.12
N GLN A 69 -12.50 -14.18 -7.42
CA GLN A 69 -13.58 -14.70 -8.22
C GLN A 69 -14.37 -13.56 -8.84
N ASP A 70 -15.28 -13.93 -9.74
CA ASP A 70 -16.17 -12.97 -10.36
C ASP A 70 -17.09 -12.26 -9.35
N ILE A 71 -17.42 -11.01 -9.65
CA ILE A 71 -18.21 -10.13 -8.80
C ILE A 71 -19.68 -10.51 -8.91
N LYS A 72 -20.37 -10.66 -7.78
CA LYS A 72 -21.81 -10.99 -7.73
C LYS A 72 -22.62 -9.74 -7.42
N TYR A 73 -23.71 -9.53 -8.15
CA TYR A 73 -24.68 -8.49 -7.84
C TYR A 73 -25.79 -9.06 -6.95
N VAL A 74 -25.89 -8.59 -5.72
CA VAL A 74 -26.85 -9.09 -4.75
C VAL A 74 -27.39 -7.92 -3.89
N GLY A 75 -28.71 -7.79 -3.84
CA GLY A 75 -29.36 -6.80 -2.97
C GLY A 75 -29.00 -5.34 -3.24
N GLY A 76 -28.79 -4.97 -4.51
CA GLY A 76 -28.46 -3.58 -4.90
C GLY A 76 -26.96 -3.25 -4.81
N TYR A 77 -26.09 -4.21 -4.49
CA TYR A 77 -24.63 -4.03 -4.36
C TYR A 77 -23.86 -5.10 -5.13
N TYR A 78 -22.70 -4.71 -5.60
CA TYR A 78 -21.69 -5.65 -6.12
C TYR A 78 -20.84 -6.17 -4.97
N GLN A 79 -20.92 -7.48 -4.71
CA GLN A 79 -20.11 -8.15 -3.69
C GLN A 79 -18.77 -8.56 -4.30
N CYS A 80 -17.70 -8.02 -3.73
CA CYS A 80 -16.33 -8.25 -4.16
C CYS A 80 -15.60 -9.12 -3.14
N LEU A 81 -14.98 -10.18 -3.59
CA LEU A 81 -14.12 -11.06 -2.82
C LEU A 81 -12.75 -11.13 -3.49
N GLY A 82 -11.71 -10.84 -2.75
CA GLY A 82 -10.35 -10.83 -3.29
C GLY A 82 -9.30 -11.06 -2.24
N TYR A 83 -8.06 -10.93 -2.67
CA TYR A 83 -6.88 -11.03 -1.84
C TYR A 83 -6.06 -9.75 -1.89
N ILE A 84 -5.56 -9.33 -0.73
CA ILE A 84 -4.38 -8.49 -0.69
C ILE A 84 -3.17 -9.41 -0.80
N ARG A 85 -2.32 -9.12 -1.77
CA ARG A 85 -1.07 -9.83 -2.04
C ARG A 85 0.13 -8.94 -1.81
N CYS A 86 1.30 -9.52 -1.68
CA CYS A 86 2.56 -8.80 -1.50
C CYS A 86 3.49 -9.04 -2.68
N GLN A 87 4.19 -7.99 -3.12
CA GLN A 87 5.15 -8.04 -4.22
C GLN A 87 6.51 -8.62 -3.84
N LEU A 88 6.78 -8.82 -2.55
CA LEU A 88 8.03 -9.44 -2.13
C LEU A 88 8.14 -10.88 -2.66
N PRO A 89 9.35 -11.32 -3.01
CA PRO A 89 9.57 -12.67 -3.54
C PRO A 89 9.02 -13.76 -2.63
N MET A 90 8.36 -14.75 -3.22
CA MET A 90 7.79 -15.88 -2.49
C MET A 90 8.85 -16.56 -1.62
N GLY A 91 8.49 -16.88 -0.39
CA GLY A 91 9.33 -17.59 0.57
C GLY A 91 10.54 -16.79 1.09
N SER A 92 10.72 -15.54 0.66
CA SER A 92 11.85 -14.71 1.09
C SER A 92 11.83 -14.44 2.59
N ALA A 93 13.02 -14.18 3.16
CA ALA A 93 13.15 -13.76 4.56
C ALA A 93 12.43 -12.43 4.81
N SER A 94 12.48 -11.49 3.85
CA SER A 94 11.81 -10.20 3.92
C SER A 94 10.29 -10.34 4.00
N LEU A 95 9.70 -11.27 3.22
CA LEU A 95 8.25 -11.54 3.28
C LEU A 95 7.84 -12.10 4.64
N LYS A 96 8.63 -13.02 5.21
CA LYS A 96 8.38 -13.58 6.55
C LYS A 96 8.48 -12.53 7.63
N HIS A 97 9.51 -11.67 7.54
CA HIS A 97 9.69 -10.57 8.49
C HIS A 97 8.51 -9.58 8.45
N LEU A 98 8.14 -9.14 7.24
CA LEU A 98 7.00 -8.24 7.03
C LEU A 98 5.70 -8.83 7.59
N ALA A 99 5.41 -10.12 7.36
CA ALA A 99 4.20 -10.75 7.85
C ALA A 99 4.17 -10.86 9.38
N ASN A 100 5.29 -11.20 10.01
CA ASN A 100 5.39 -11.21 11.47
C ASN A 100 5.18 -9.80 12.02
N GLU A 101 5.81 -8.79 11.43
CA GLU A 101 5.64 -7.40 11.83
C GLU A 101 4.16 -6.95 11.77
N LEU A 102 3.43 -7.31 10.71
CA LEU A 102 2.00 -6.98 10.60
C LEU A 102 1.17 -7.63 11.71
N VAL A 103 1.48 -8.87 12.08
CA VAL A 103 0.81 -9.56 13.18
C VAL A 103 1.16 -8.92 14.52
N ASP A 104 2.45 -8.68 14.79
CA ASP A 104 2.93 -8.13 16.07
C ASP A 104 2.43 -6.70 16.31
N THR A 105 2.29 -5.92 15.25
CA THR A 105 1.78 -4.54 15.32
C THR A 105 0.26 -4.45 15.18
N GLU A 106 -0.43 -5.58 15.00
CA GLU A 106 -1.87 -5.63 14.68
C GLU A 106 -2.25 -4.75 13.48
N ALA A 107 -1.29 -4.52 12.58
CA ALA A 107 -1.58 -3.82 11.36
C ALA A 107 -2.49 -4.67 10.46
N GLY A 108 -3.33 -4.03 9.65
CA GLY A 108 -4.29 -4.73 8.81
C GLY A 108 -4.70 -3.90 7.61
N PHE A 109 -5.67 -4.39 6.87
CA PHE A 109 -6.15 -3.71 5.68
C PHE A 109 -7.58 -3.24 5.89
N SER A 110 -7.90 -2.04 5.41
CA SER A 110 -9.25 -1.49 5.38
C SER A 110 -9.60 -1.10 3.94
N VAL A 111 -10.87 -1.24 3.58
CA VAL A 111 -11.39 -0.80 2.27
C VAL A 111 -12.41 0.29 2.48
N ASN A 112 -12.20 1.45 1.85
CA ASN A 112 -13.06 2.65 1.94
C ASN A 112 -13.39 3.05 3.40
N GLY A 113 -12.43 2.91 4.32
CA GLY A 113 -12.64 3.19 5.74
C GLY A 113 -13.57 2.21 6.46
N GLY A 114 -13.87 1.06 5.85
CA GLY A 114 -14.64 -0.01 6.46
C GLY A 114 -13.86 -0.81 7.52
N PRO A 115 -14.38 -1.97 7.93
CA PRO A 115 -13.72 -2.81 8.93
C PRO A 115 -12.30 -3.18 8.56
N LYS A 116 -11.44 -3.28 9.58
CA LYS A 116 -10.04 -3.70 9.42
C LYS A 116 -9.96 -5.22 9.32
N PHE A 117 -9.31 -5.71 8.27
CA PHE A 117 -8.95 -7.11 8.06
C PHE A 117 -7.54 -7.33 8.59
N THR A 118 -7.43 -7.85 9.80
CA THR A 118 -6.13 -8.06 10.45
C THR A 118 -5.54 -9.42 10.02
N PRO A 119 -4.26 -9.45 9.59
CA PRO A 119 -3.54 -10.69 9.37
C PRO A 119 -3.52 -11.55 10.65
N ASP A 120 -3.80 -12.82 10.50
CA ASP A 120 -3.79 -13.78 11.61
C ASP A 120 -2.70 -14.86 11.39
N ASN A 121 -2.60 -15.78 12.35
CA ASN A 121 -1.65 -16.88 12.29
C ASN A 121 -1.81 -17.79 11.07
N ARG A 122 -2.94 -17.73 10.35
CA ARG A 122 -3.14 -18.46 9.08
C ARG A 122 -2.28 -17.87 7.97
N ILE A 123 -2.06 -16.57 7.95
CA ILE A 123 -1.17 -15.90 6.99
C ILE A 123 0.27 -16.31 7.22
N THR A 124 0.76 -16.25 8.46
CA THR A 124 2.12 -16.68 8.80
C THR A 124 2.32 -18.17 8.52
N SER A 125 1.31 -19.00 8.80
CA SER A 125 1.29 -20.42 8.43
C SER A 125 1.27 -20.62 6.91
N GLY A 126 0.48 -19.83 6.17
CA GLY A 126 0.43 -19.85 4.71
C GLY A 126 1.77 -19.48 4.08
N ILE A 127 2.46 -18.48 4.62
CA ILE A 127 3.80 -18.09 4.17
C ILE A 127 4.81 -19.21 4.44
N ARG A 128 4.73 -19.88 5.60
CA ARG A 128 5.61 -21.02 5.90
C ARG A 128 5.39 -22.19 4.94
N LYS A 129 4.15 -22.48 4.55
CA LYS A 129 3.79 -23.64 3.72
C LYS A 129 3.92 -23.35 2.23
N ALA A 130 3.38 -22.22 1.76
CA ALA A 130 3.26 -21.87 0.35
C ALA A 130 4.20 -20.74 -0.07
N GLY A 131 4.86 -20.05 0.87
CA GLY A 131 5.73 -18.93 0.58
C GLY A 131 5.02 -17.66 0.09
N ILE A 132 3.69 -17.58 0.23
CA ILE A 132 2.86 -16.53 -0.37
C ILE A 132 2.10 -15.78 0.71
N PHE A 133 2.03 -14.44 0.60
CA PHE A 133 1.14 -13.61 1.41
C PHE A 133 -0.23 -13.50 0.75
N LEU A 134 -1.28 -13.94 1.43
CA LEU A 134 -2.67 -13.88 0.98
C LEU A 134 -3.57 -13.48 2.14
N GLN A 135 -4.02 -12.22 2.16
CA GLN A 135 -5.07 -11.78 3.07
C GLN A 135 -6.38 -11.69 2.32
N GLU A 136 -7.32 -12.56 2.64
CA GLU A 136 -8.67 -12.48 2.08
C GLU A 136 -9.40 -11.25 2.60
N ILE A 137 -10.02 -10.50 1.69
CA ILE A 137 -10.88 -9.37 2.01
C ILE A 137 -12.18 -9.45 1.22
N HIS A 138 -13.25 -8.98 1.84
CA HIS A 138 -14.55 -8.87 1.20
C HIS A 138 -15.15 -7.49 1.46
N PHE A 139 -15.76 -6.91 0.43
CA PHE A 139 -16.39 -5.60 0.51
C PHE A 139 -17.50 -5.48 -0.52
N LYS A 140 -18.27 -4.40 -0.43
CA LYS A 140 -19.37 -4.11 -1.35
C LYS A 140 -19.17 -2.74 -1.97
N VAL A 141 -19.54 -2.63 -3.26
CA VAL A 141 -19.59 -1.35 -3.99
C VAL A 141 -20.96 -1.18 -4.62
N ARG A 142 -21.40 0.06 -4.79
CA ARG A 142 -22.69 0.38 -5.43
C ARG A 142 -22.58 0.31 -6.95
N SER A 143 -21.41 0.59 -7.48
CA SER A 143 -21.12 0.57 -8.91
C SER A 143 -19.74 -0.03 -9.16
N LEU A 144 -19.57 -0.74 -10.28
CA LEU A 144 -18.26 -1.25 -10.71
C LEU A 144 -17.28 -0.11 -11.07
N GLN A 145 -17.78 1.10 -11.28
CA GLN A 145 -16.98 2.31 -11.54
C GLN A 145 -16.64 3.08 -10.27
N GLU A 146 -17.20 2.69 -9.12
CA GLU A 146 -16.94 3.33 -7.84
C GLU A 146 -15.44 3.21 -7.50
N ALA A 147 -14.85 4.34 -7.07
CA ALA A 147 -13.46 4.36 -6.63
C ALA A 147 -13.32 3.62 -5.31
N VAL A 148 -12.47 2.61 -5.29
CA VAL A 148 -12.14 1.79 -4.12
C VAL A 148 -10.75 2.16 -3.65
N ASN A 149 -10.62 2.51 -2.38
CA ASN A 149 -9.34 2.75 -1.75
C ASN A 149 -9.08 1.69 -0.68
N ALA A 150 -8.10 0.84 -0.91
CA ALA A 150 -7.63 -0.10 0.08
C ALA A 150 -6.36 0.48 0.76
N THR A 151 -6.33 0.43 2.08
CA THR A 151 -5.26 1.02 2.89
C THR A 151 -4.68 0.00 3.85
N LEU A 152 -3.37 0.07 4.06
CA LEU A 152 -2.70 -0.57 5.18
C LEU A 152 -2.86 0.35 6.41
N VAL A 153 -3.48 -0.15 7.46
CA VAL A 153 -3.84 0.58 8.68
C VAL A 153 -3.10 -0.02 9.87
N ASN A 154 -2.51 0.81 10.70
CA ASN A 154 -1.91 0.41 11.98
C ASN A 154 -2.90 0.59 13.16
N ARG A 155 -2.40 0.50 14.40
CA ARG A 155 -3.21 0.74 15.62
C ARG A 155 -3.72 2.19 15.73
N GLU A 156 -2.98 3.16 15.19
CA GLU A 156 -3.27 4.59 15.28
C GLU A 156 -4.26 5.06 14.20
N GLU A 157 -4.81 4.10 13.43
CA GLU A 157 -5.79 4.31 12.35
C GLU A 157 -5.28 5.14 11.15
N ASP A 158 -4.03 5.58 11.16
CA ASP A 158 -3.43 6.18 9.98
C ASP A 158 -3.26 5.14 8.88
N GLY A 159 -3.99 5.33 7.77
CA GLY A 159 -3.99 4.42 6.65
C GLY A 159 -3.20 4.94 5.46
N PHE A 160 -2.34 4.08 4.90
CA PHE A 160 -1.60 4.36 3.67
C PHE A 160 -2.13 3.50 2.53
N SER A 161 -2.47 4.13 1.41
CA SER A 161 -3.02 3.42 0.24
C SER A 161 -2.04 2.38 -0.28
N ILE A 162 -2.55 1.17 -0.55
CA ILE A 162 -1.77 0.12 -1.20
C ILE A 162 -1.54 0.44 -2.67
N ASN A 163 -0.67 -0.30 -3.33
CA ASN A 163 -0.35 -0.09 -4.75
C ASN A 163 -1.61 -0.26 -5.62
N GLY A 164 -1.72 0.60 -6.63
CA GLY A 164 -2.86 0.63 -7.56
C GLY A 164 -4.09 1.38 -7.06
N CYS A 165 -4.13 1.82 -5.80
CA CYS A 165 -5.24 2.60 -5.26
C CYS A 165 -5.16 4.10 -5.63
N PRO A 166 -6.32 4.75 -5.81
CA PRO A 166 -7.65 4.14 -5.90
C PRO A 166 -7.85 3.40 -7.22
N PHE A 167 -8.59 2.28 -7.18
CA PHE A 167 -8.98 1.51 -8.36
C PHE A 167 -10.52 1.39 -8.43
N ASN A 168 -11.06 0.89 -9.54
CA ASN A 168 -12.44 0.47 -9.63
C ASN A 168 -12.53 -0.99 -10.07
N MET A 169 -13.67 -1.63 -9.78
CA MET A 169 -13.82 -3.06 -10.02
C MET A 169 -13.86 -3.41 -11.51
N ASN A 170 -14.34 -2.50 -12.35
CA ASN A 170 -14.33 -2.72 -13.79
C ASN A 170 -12.89 -2.78 -14.33
N PHE A 171 -12.02 -1.87 -13.88
CA PHE A 171 -10.60 -1.88 -14.25
C PHE A 171 -9.90 -3.18 -13.83
N ILE A 172 -10.12 -3.62 -12.56
CA ILE A 172 -9.52 -4.86 -12.05
C ILE A 172 -9.99 -6.08 -12.85
N ARG A 173 -11.29 -6.17 -13.18
CA ARG A 173 -11.84 -7.26 -14.00
C ARG A 173 -11.19 -7.32 -15.39
N VAL A 174 -11.06 -6.18 -16.06
CA VAL A 174 -10.40 -6.09 -17.38
C VAL A 174 -8.94 -6.52 -17.25
N GLN A 175 -8.22 -6.00 -16.28
CA GLN A 175 -6.80 -6.30 -16.06
C GLN A 175 -6.54 -7.79 -15.79
N GLN A 176 -7.47 -8.46 -15.10
CA GLN A 176 -7.38 -9.89 -14.80
C GLN A 176 -8.02 -10.80 -15.85
N GLY A 177 -8.50 -10.26 -16.97
CA GLY A 177 -9.11 -11.04 -18.04
C GLY A 177 -10.47 -11.65 -17.69
N LEU A 178 -11.14 -11.17 -16.65
CA LEU A 178 -12.42 -11.70 -16.16
C LEU A 178 -13.63 -11.18 -16.95
N ASN A 179 -13.42 -10.33 -17.95
CA ASN A 179 -14.52 -9.76 -18.76
C ASN A 179 -15.09 -10.71 -19.82
N GLN A 180 -14.44 -11.84 -20.11
CA GLN A 180 -14.82 -12.71 -21.24
C GLN A 180 -16.01 -13.64 -20.95
N LEU A 181 -16.53 -13.68 -19.71
CA LEU A 181 -17.56 -14.65 -19.31
C LEU A 181 -19.01 -14.17 -19.46
N PHE A 182 -19.26 -12.92 -19.87
CA PHE A 182 -20.64 -12.38 -19.93
C PHE A 182 -21.25 -12.26 -21.32
N GLU A 183 -20.50 -12.50 -22.39
CA GLU A 183 -21.06 -12.43 -23.76
C GLU A 183 -21.79 -13.71 -24.22
N THR A 184 -21.81 -14.78 -23.42
CA THR A 184 -22.33 -16.08 -23.85
C THR A 184 -23.66 -16.51 -23.23
N THR A 185 -24.37 -15.66 -22.49
CA THR A 185 -25.70 -16.06 -21.96
C THR A 185 -26.80 -15.09 -22.37
N THR A 186 -26.84 -14.73 -23.66
CA THR A 186 -28.05 -14.24 -24.31
C THR A 186 -28.34 -15.16 -25.48
N ILE A 187 -28.76 -16.38 -25.17
CA ILE A 187 -29.38 -17.28 -26.16
C ILE A 187 -30.79 -17.63 -25.65
N ARG A 188 -31.76 -16.98 -26.33
CA ARG A 188 -33.15 -17.37 -26.67
C ARG A 188 -34.06 -17.83 -25.52
#